data_261480c658a9cdae66aacfcd25cb23d8
#
_entry.id   261480c658a9cdae66aacfcd25cb23d8
#
_cell.length_a   1.000
_cell.length_b   1.000
_cell.length_c   1.000
_cell.angle_alpha   90.00
_cell.angle_beta   90.00
_cell.angle_gamma   90.00
#
_symmetry.space_group_name_H-M   'P 1'
#
loop_
_entity.id
_entity.type
_entity.pdbx_description
1 polymer ?
#
loop_
_entity_poly.entity_id
_entity_poly.type
_entity_poly.pdbx_seq_one_letter_code
_entity_poly.pdbx_strand_id
1 'polypeptide(L)'
;MNEKEIIKQERAEKLFANTPIKKAIWIVALPSLLAALMLGLYFFIDQIFIQKFVPQTRYVFDDSGKLGEIYSFLDNAVQKLTQSEFLNLFNKYNSFASSKISTINSNTVVSQTMVAIQPFTIFSNSIVFLIPVGSAIYYTKCVSKGYKKAGQNLWASMFWTSIVTSLLATLVTFIFIWSGFLNSLVGITKLDQNVKAKMNANEFDLLQSYYYAAAKMSAHWAKQYMYVYASGTILQGLVNLLSYLIRAEGYNAYVMGWAIGANLVNIALDALFMIPLKMGVLGGVIATLIGWFVNLLAYLAYCAVKEKKAKTWLYLSILFKFKFTKKMLGPVILLGLSGFIRTFGVAISFTMISFLFSKTPFADPGHFQYYWSKSAPIVSLFLTSIYGINDGARSLLSYNYAKKDYERCKQTYYWTMFVAIFYTTLTYTFIALTANVIWAPILNVIDAERIETVKFIRIMMLRLIAVSLSVSSLLVFQATNNIGKSLLASVMENFICAAIVIPIGYGIAYAVFLKTSSVALANWIIAWFFIINLLIASTILFIMSSYYITKGIKKPKVKQSWSEKIEEDFHKTSQEFENFNKI
;
A
#
# COMPACT_ATOMS: atom_id res chain seq x y z
N MET A 1 12.02 40.02 -7.80
CA MET A 1 11.99 38.59 -8.26
C MET A 1 13.16 38.40 -9.20
N ASN A 2 14.00 37.41 -8.96
CA ASN A 2 15.19 37.17 -9.81
C ASN A 2 14.74 36.55 -11.14
N GLU A 3 15.41 36.85 -12.25
CA GLU A 3 15.08 36.40 -13.63
C GLU A 3 14.84 34.86 -13.71
N LYS A 4 15.54 34.07 -12.88
CA LYS A 4 15.36 32.59 -12.76
C LYS A 4 14.08 32.17 -12.02
N GLU A 5 13.54 33.01 -11.17
CA GLU A 5 12.25 32.77 -10.48
C GLU A 5 11.09 33.07 -11.43
N ILE A 6 11.25 34.05 -12.33
CA ILE A 6 10.32 34.37 -13.40
C ILE A 6 10.20 33.20 -14.37
N ILE A 7 11.32 32.62 -14.83
CA ILE A 7 11.34 31.45 -15.74
C ILE A 7 10.63 30.23 -15.14
N LYS A 8 10.73 30.03 -13.82
CA LYS A 8 10.07 28.90 -13.14
C LYS A 8 8.54 29.09 -13.05
N GLN A 9 8.11 30.31 -12.80
CA GLN A 9 6.69 30.69 -12.76
C GLN A 9 6.05 30.62 -14.15
N GLU A 10 6.75 31.09 -15.19
CA GLU A 10 6.34 30.99 -16.59
C GLU A 10 6.16 29.54 -17.07
N ARG A 11 7.06 28.62 -16.65
CA ARG A 11 6.95 27.20 -17.02
C ARG A 11 5.71 26.53 -16.42
N ALA A 12 5.44 26.77 -15.14
CA ALA A 12 4.25 26.27 -14.47
C ALA A 12 2.98 26.87 -15.07
N GLU A 13 2.98 28.17 -15.36
CA GLU A 13 1.85 28.87 -15.99
C GLU A 13 1.58 28.37 -17.41
N LYS A 14 2.63 28.21 -18.23
CA LYS A 14 2.52 27.65 -19.57
C LYS A 14 1.91 26.24 -19.55
N LEU A 15 2.33 25.37 -18.62
CA LEU A 15 1.85 23.99 -18.54
C LEU A 15 0.43 23.92 -17.96
N PHE A 16 0.16 24.63 -16.85
CA PHE A 16 -1.07 24.44 -16.09
C PHE A 16 -2.20 25.38 -16.52
N ALA A 17 -1.88 26.63 -16.94
CA ALA A 17 -2.88 27.59 -17.37
C ALA A 17 -3.10 27.58 -18.89
N ASN A 18 -2.03 27.55 -19.70
CA ASN A 18 -2.12 27.85 -21.14
C ASN A 18 -2.20 26.58 -22.02
N THR A 19 -1.74 25.40 -21.53
CA THR A 19 -1.82 24.16 -22.31
C THR A 19 -3.25 23.61 -22.29
N PRO A 20 -3.79 23.11 -23.42
CA PRO A 20 -5.09 22.44 -23.46
C PRO A 20 -5.14 21.28 -22.44
N ILE A 21 -6.23 21.17 -21.68
CA ILE A 21 -6.34 20.20 -20.56
C ILE A 21 -6.05 18.76 -20.98
N LYS A 22 -6.56 18.34 -22.13
CA LYS A 22 -6.28 17.00 -22.69
C LYS A 22 -4.77 16.73 -22.75
N LYS A 23 -3.99 17.67 -23.29
CA LYS A 23 -2.53 17.55 -23.41
C LYS A 23 -1.84 17.69 -22.05
N ALA A 24 -2.29 18.63 -21.22
CA ALA A 24 -1.73 18.86 -19.90
C ALA A 24 -1.84 17.61 -18.99
N ILE A 25 -2.99 16.93 -18.99
CA ILE A 25 -3.19 15.69 -18.23
C ILE A 25 -2.19 14.62 -18.63
N TRP A 26 -1.99 14.37 -19.92
CA TRP A 26 -1.01 13.37 -20.36
C TRP A 26 0.43 13.72 -19.95
N ILE A 27 0.79 15.02 -20.02
CA ILE A 27 2.12 15.49 -19.63
C ILE A 27 2.38 15.30 -18.12
N VAL A 28 1.37 15.45 -17.27
CA VAL A 28 1.55 15.33 -15.80
C VAL A 28 1.20 13.95 -15.27
N ALA A 29 0.15 13.30 -15.79
CA ALA A 29 -0.32 12.03 -15.28
C ALA A 29 0.53 10.85 -15.75
N LEU A 30 0.99 10.83 -17.01
CA LEU A 30 1.76 9.70 -17.56
C LEU A 30 3.10 9.48 -16.84
N PRO A 31 3.97 10.49 -16.62
CA PRO A 31 5.19 10.30 -15.84
C PRO A 31 4.91 9.89 -14.39
N SER A 32 3.85 10.41 -13.78
CA SER A 32 3.47 10.07 -12.42
C SER A 32 2.90 8.66 -12.32
N LEU A 33 2.12 8.22 -13.32
CA LEU A 33 1.66 6.84 -13.48
C LEU A 33 2.85 5.88 -13.61
N LEU A 34 3.80 6.19 -14.50
CA LEU A 34 4.99 5.35 -14.71
C LEU A 34 5.85 5.26 -13.46
N ALA A 35 6.08 6.38 -12.76
CA ALA A 35 6.82 6.38 -11.50
C ALA A 35 6.13 5.53 -10.42
N ALA A 36 4.82 5.63 -10.30
CA ALA A 36 4.04 4.84 -9.34
C ALA A 36 3.90 3.36 -9.76
N LEU A 37 3.82 3.09 -11.07
CA LEU A 37 3.86 1.73 -11.61
C LEU A 37 5.21 1.07 -11.31
N MET A 38 6.33 1.79 -11.47
CA MET A 38 7.66 1.29 -11.13
C MET A 38 7.81 1.02 -9.63
N LEU A 39 7.21 1.86 -8.77
CA LEU A 39 7.15 1.59 -7.33
C LEU A 39 6.33 0.33 -7.03
N GLY A 40 5.18 0.17 -7.66
CA GLY A 40 4.36 -1.03 -7.52
C GLY A 40 5.05 -2.27 -8.08
N LEU A 41 5.75 -2.14 -9.22
CA LEU A 41 6.52 -3.21 -9.84
C LEU A 41 7.66 -3.70 -8.94
N TYR A 42 8.32 -2.79 -8.25
CA TYR A 42 9.32 -3.11 -7.25
C TYR A 42 8.74 -4.01 -6.14
N PHE A 43 7.65 -3.60 -5.49
CA PHE A 43 7.00 -4.43 -4.47
C PHE A 43 6.52 -5.78 -5.02
N PHE A 44 6.07 -5.79 -6.28
CA PHE A 44 5.62 -7.02 -6.93
C PHE A 44 6.78 -7.98 -7.21
N ILE A 45 7.92 -7.48 -7.71
CA ILE A 45 9.11 -8.27 -7.99
C ILE A 45 9.69 -8.86 -6.69
N ASP A 46 9.78 -8.07 -5.61
CA ASP A 46 10.17 -8.55 -4.28
C ASP A 46 9.27 -9.73 -3.84
N GLN A 47 7.96 -9.61 -4.02
CA GLN A 47 7.01 -10.70 -3.74
C GLN A 47 7.21 -11.93 -4.63
N ILE A 48 7.54 -11.74 -5.92
CA ILE A 48 7.89 -12.86 -6.83
C ILE A 48 9.13 -13.57 -6.31
N PHE A 49 10.19 -12.85 -5.99
CA PHE A 49 11.42 -13.44 -5.47
C PHE A 49 11.15 -14.25 -4.22
N ILE A 50 10.41 -13.69 -3.26
CA ILE A 50 10.05 -14.39 -2.03
C ILE A 50 9.21 -15.64 -2.34
N GLN A 51 8.16 -15.54 -3.16
CA GLN A 51 7.26 -16.67 -3.41
C GLN A 51 7.82 -17.74 -4.34
N LYS A 52 8.78 -17.41 -5.20
CA LYS A 52 9.36 -18.33 -6.16
C LYS A 52 10.68 -18.94 -5.68
N PHE A 53 11.60 -18.11 -5.19
CA PHE A 53 12.96 -18.54 -4.91
C PHE A 53 13.16 -18.96 -3.45
N VAL A 54 12.44 -18.40 -2.47
CA VAL A 54 12.57 -18.84 -1.08
C VAL A 54 12.15 -20.30 -0.91
N PRO A 55 11.04 -20.81 -1.50
CA PRO A 55 10.71 -22.23 -1.45
C PRO A 55 11.74 -23.16 -2.08
N GLN A 56 12.57 -22.65 -3.01
CA GLN A 56 13.61 -23.42 -3.68
C GLN A 56 14.92 -23.49 -2.90
N THR A 57 15.12 -22.60 -1.94
CA THR A 57 16.37 -22.47 -1.18
C THR A 57 16.23 -22.72 0.31
N ARG A 58 15.01 -22.66 0.84
CA ARG A 58 14.64 -22.91 2.24
C ARG A 58 13.55 -23.99 2.27
N TYR A 59 13.83 -25.11 2.89
CA TYR A 59 12.97 -26.30 2.79
C TYR A 59 12.23 -26.57 4.11
N VAL A 60 10.96 -26.93 4.00
CA VAL A 60 10.18 -27.53 5.10
C VAL A 60 10.69 -28.93 5.38
N PHE A 61 10.83 -29.75 4.33
CA PHE A 61 11.60 -30.98 4.29
C PHE A 61 12.74 -30.79 3.28
N ASP A 62 13.92 -31.38 3.48
CA ASP A 62 15.02 -31.32 2.53
C ASP A 62 14.79 -32.23 1.31
N ASP A 63 15.61 -32.10 0.27
CA ASP A 63 15.49 -32.88 -0.98
C ASP A 63 15.77 -34.40 -0.75
N SER A 64 16.42 -34.77 0.36
CA SER A 64 16.64 -36.15 0.76
C SER A 64 15.48 -36.74 1.58
N GLY A 65 14.42 -35.94 1.79
CA GLY A 65 13.29 -36.32 2.65
C GLY A 65 13.59 -36.30 4.13
N LYS A 66 14.79 -35.77 4.52
CA LYS A 66 15.19 -35.62 5.91
C LYS A 66 14.85 -34.22 6.44
N LEU A 67 15.23 -34.01 7.64
CA LEU A 67 15.11 -32.87 8.53
C LEU A 67 15.22 -31.47 7.83
N GLY A 68 14.12 -30.89 7.46
CA GLY A 68 14.03 -29.48 7.05
C GLY A 68 13.87 -28.53 8.25
N GLU A 69 13.67 -27.25 7.99
CA GLU A 69 13.57 -26.23 9.04
C GLU A 69 12.36 -26.40 9.98
N ILE A 70 11.32 -27.12 9.55
CA ILE A 70 10.11 -27.37 10.34
C ILE A 70 10.44 -28.05 11.69
N TYR A 71 11.51 -28.82 11.74
CA TYR A 71 11.90 -29.56 12.96
C TYR A 71 12.32 -28.67 14.11
N SER A 72 12.83 -27.48 13.83
CA SER A 72 13.17 -26.49 14.86
C SER A 72 11.93 -25.91 15.57
N PHE A 73 10.74 -26.09 14.98
CA PHE A 73 9.46 -25.60 15.49
C PHE A 73 8.56 -26.69 16.08
N LEU A 74 8.96 -27.97 15.96
CA LEU A 74 8.30 -29.08 16.64
C LEU A 74 8.72 -29.10 18.11
N ASP A 75 7.79 -29.45 18.99
CA ASP A 75 8.10 -29.67 20.39
C ASP A 75 8.97 -30.94 20.54
N ASN A 76 9.88 -30.99 21.53
CA ASN A 76 10.86 -32.05 21.68
C ASN A 76 10.25 -33.46 21.85
N ALA A 77 9.02 -33.56 22.35
CA ALA A 77 8.29 -34.82 22.54
C ALA A 77 7.63 -35.34 21.24
N VAL A 78 7.62 -34.55 20.17
CA VAL A 78 6.97 -34.94 18.92
C VAL A 78 7.90 -35.78 18.06
N GLN A 79 7.41 -36.92 17.58
CA GLN A 79 8.16 -37.80 16.68
C GLN A 79 8.57 -37.06 15.40
N LYS A 80 9.83 -37.19 15.04
CA LYS A 80 10.40 -36.61 13.82
C LYS A 80 10.15 -37.55 12.64
N LEU A 81 9.28 -37.09 11.73
CA LEU A 81 8.93 -37.84 10.53
C LEU A 81 9.80 -37.42 9.35
N THR A 82 10.05 -38.36 8.46
CA THR A 82 10.51 -38.02 7.10
C THR A 82 9.36 -37.45 6.28
N GLN A 83 9.66 -36.85 5.13
CA GLN A 83 8.62 -36.31 4.23
C GLN A 83 7.65 -37.42 3.78
N SER A 84 8.15 -38.62 3.50
CA SER A 84 7.32 -39.76 3.07
C SER A 84 6.37 -40.23 4.16
N GLU A 85 6.85 -40.32 5.42
CA GLU A 85 6.00 -40.66 6.55
C GLU A 85 4.92 -39.59 6.80
N PHE A 86 5.30 -38.30 6.72
CA PHE A 86 4.34 -37.23 6.83
C PHE A 86 3.27 -37.30 5.72
N LEU A 87 3.67 -37.54 4.46
CA LEU A 87 2.73 -37.66 3.33
C LEU A 87 1.82 -38.89 3.49
N ASN A 88 2.30 -39.99 4.08
CA ASN A 88 1.46 -41.15 4.37
C ASN A 88 0.36 -40.79 5.40
N LEU A 89 0.71 -40.08 6.49
CA LEU A 89 -0.27 -39.61 7.47
C LEU A 89 -1.26 -38.59 6.87
N PHE A 90 -0.77 -37.69 6.05
CA PHE A 90 -1.57 -36.72 5.34
C PHE A 90 -2.59 -37.38 4.39
N ASN A 91 -2.16 -38.35 3.58
CA ASN A 91 -3.03 -39.09 2.68
C ASN A 91 -4.05 -39.93 3.43
N LYS A 92 -3.63 -40.59 4.54
CA LYS A 92 -4.52 -41.32 5.42
C LYS A 92 -5.61 -40.44 6.03
N TYR A 93 -5.25 -39.25 6.52
CA TYR A 93 -6.22 -38.26 7.01
C TYR A 93 -7.22 -37.87 5.91
N ASN A 94 -6.74 -37.48 4.72
CA ASN A 94 -7.59 -37.04 3.60
C ASN A 94 -8.49 -38.15 3.04
N SER A 95 -8.18 -39.43 3.29
CA SER A 95 -9.08 -40.55 2.92
C SER A 95 -10.31 -40.67 3.83
N PHE A 96 -10.21 -40.17 5.08
CA PHE A 96 -11.30 -40.20 6.06
C PHE A 96 -12.03 -38.84 6.18
N ALA A 97 -11.39 -37.74 5.78
CA ALA A 97 -11.92 -36.40 5.93
C ALA A 97 -12.97 -36.08 4.85
N SER A 98 -14.07 -35.45 5.25
CA SER A 98 -15.08 -34.90 4.34
C SER A 98 -14.54 -33.68 3.60
N SER A 99 -13.71 -32.87 4.25
CA SER A 99 -13.00 -31.73 3.65
C SER A 99 -11.50 -32.04 3.62
N LYS A 100 -10.92 -32.06 2.42
CA LYS A 100 -9.48 -32.31 2.24
C LYS A 100 -8.69 -31.10 2.69
N ILE A 101 -7.55 -31.35 3.35
CA ILE A 101 -6.59 -30.32 3.73
C ILE A 101 -5.44 -30.26 2.72
N SER A 102 -4.76 -29.13 2.63
CA SER A 102 -3.54 -28.98 1.81
C SER A 102 -2.32 -29.53 2.54
N THR A 103 -1.36 -30.05 1.79
CA THR A 103 -0.09 -30.50 2.35
C THR A 103 0.76 -29.35 2.87
N ILE A 104 1.67 -29.65 3.81
CA ILE A 104 2.67 -28.70 4.29
C ILE A 104 3.89 -28.78 3.35
N ASN A 105 4.22 -27.67 2.71
CA ASN A 105 5.44 -27.51 1.93
C ASN A 105 5.98 -26.08 2.06
N SER A 106 7.15 -25.83 1.50
CA SER A 106 7.79 -24.50 1.56
C SER A 106 6.93 -23.39 0.95
N ASN A 107 6.16 -23.69 -0.11
CA ASN A 107 5.25 -22.71 -0.75
C ASN A 107 4.11 -22.31 0.19
N THR A 108 3.51 -23.25 0.90
CA THR A 108 2.41 -22.96 1.83
C THR A 108 2.89 -22.11 3.02
N VAL A 109 4.06 -22.42 3.57
CA VAL A 109 4.69 -21.65 4.68
C VAL A 109 5.01 -20.23 4.23
N VAL A 110 5.63 -20.05 3.05
CA VAL A 110 5.93 -18.72 2.49
C VAL A 110 4.64 -17.92 2.22
N SER A 111 3.60 -18.57 1.65
CA SER A 111 2.32 -17.92 1.40
C SER A 111 1.66 -17.42 2.67
N GLN A 112 1.64 -18.22 3.73
CA GLN A 112 1.12 -17.81 5.05
C GLN A 112 1.94 -16.67 5.67
N THR A 113 3.27 -16.71 5.51
CA THR A 113 4.17 -15.63 5.93
C THR A 113 3.80 -14.31 5.24
N MET A 114 3.63 -14.33 3.90
CA MET A 114 3.29 -13.14 3.11
C MET A 114 1.92 -12.55 3.49
N VAL A 115 0.93 -13.39 3.72
CA VAL A 115 -0.39 -12.95 4.18
C VAL A 115 -0.29 -12.25 5.55
N ALA A 116 0.51 -12.79 6.46
CA ALA A 116 0.67 -12.22 7.81
C ALA A 116 1.38 -10.86 7.81
N ILE A 117 2.38 -10.64 6.94
CA ILE A 117 3.15 -9.37 6.90
C ILE A 117 2.43 -8.25 6.13
N GLN A 118 1.57 -8.58 5.17
CA GLN A 118 0.97 -7.61 4.26
C GLN A 118 0.17 -6.49 4.96
N PRO A 119 -0.70 -6.75 5.95
CA PRO A 119 -1.40 -5.69 6.67
C PRO A 119 -0.45 -4.72 7.37
N PHE A 120 0.65 -5.21 7.92
CA PHE A 120 1.63 -4.38 8.64
C PHE A 120 2.46 -3.51 7.71
N THR A 121 2.87 -4.03 6.55
CA THR A 121 3.60 -3.22 5.56
C THR A 121 2.73 -2.09 5.03
N ILE A 122 1.44 -2.34 4.77
CA ILE A 122 0.49 -1.30 4.36
C ILE A 122 0.25 -0.30 5.49
N PHE A 123 0.14 -0.77 6.75
CA PHE A 123 -0.02 0.09 7.92
C PHE A 123 1.18 1.03 8.12
N SER A 124 2.40 0.50 8.08
CA SER A 124 3.62 1.30 8.17
C SER A 124 3.68 2.34 7.06
N ASN A 125 3.39 1.94 5.82
CA ASN A 125 3.27 2.85 4.69
C ASN A 125 2.26 3.96 4.93
N SER A 126 1.12 3.66 5.58
CA SER A 126 0.07 4.65 5.84
C SER A 126 0.57 5.80 6.71
N ILE A 127 1.28 5.47 7.80
CA ILE A 127 1.84 6.47 8.73
C ILE A 127 2.90 7.32 8.02
N VAL A 128 3.74 6.69 7.21
CA VAL A 128 4.82 7.39 6.49
C VAL A 128 4.28 8.40 5.48
N PHE A 129 3.09 8.16 4.91
CA PHE A 129 2.44 9.10 3.98
C PHE A 129 1.70 10.26 4.66
N LEU A 130 1.56 10.24 5.98
CA LEU A 130 0.88 11.30 6.74
C LEU A 130 1.49 12.70 6.48
N ILE A 131 2.82 12.78 6.40
CA ILE A 131 3.52 14.07 6.28
C ILE A 131 3.73 14.51 4.82
N PRO A 132 4.19 13.67 3.87
CA PRO A 132 4.56 14.09 2.52
C PRO A 132 3.45 14.77 1.73
N VAL A 133 2.21 14.25 1.81
CA VAL A 133 1.07 14.74 1.00
C VAL A 133 0.73 16.19 1.37
N GLY A 134 0.56 16.49 2.65
CA GLY A 134 0.27 17.84 3.12
C GLY A 134 1.45 18.78 2.91
N SER A 135 2.68 18.29 3.15
CA SER A 135 3.91 19.04 2.94
C SER A 135 4.06 19.55 1.50
N ALA A 136 3.81 18.68 0.52
CA ALA A 136 3.91 19.07 -0.89
C ALA A 136 2.96 20.21 -1.26
N ILE A 137 1.72 20.16 -0.77
CA ILE A 137 0.69 21.15 -1.10
C ILE A 137 1.05 22.51 -0.50
N TYR A 138 1.38 22.56 0.78
CA TYR A 138 1.72 23.81 1.44
C TYR A 138 3.09 24.34 1.03
N TYR A 139 4.06 23.47 0.77
CA TYR A 139 5.35 23.88 0.19
C TYR A 139 5.18 24.48 -1.20
N THR A 140 4.35 23.87 -2.07
CA THR A 140 4.03 24.43 -3.39
C THR A 140 3.35 25.80 -3.29
N LYS A 141 2.49 26.04 -2.28
CA LYS A 141 1.92 27.35 -2.01
C LYS A 141 2.98 28.39 -1.64
N CYS A 142 3.94 28.03 -0.78
CA CYS A 142 5.05 28.92 -0.46
C CYS A 142 5.86 29.25 -1.72
N VAL A 143 6.18 28.23 -2.54
CA VAL A 143 6.91 28.44 -3.81
C VAL A 143 6.14 29.33 -4.77
N SER A 144 4.81 29.14 -4.94
CA SER A 144 3.99 29.92 -5.87
C SER A 144 3.84 31.39 -5.47
N LYS A 145 3.93 31.69 -4.17
CA LYS A 145 3.83 33.06 -3.61
C LYS A 145 5.21 33.68 -3.34
N GLY A 146 6.32 33.01 -3.58
CA GLY A 146 7.66 33.51 -3.34
C GLY A 146 8.08 33.54 -1.85
N TYR A 147 7.37 32.85 -0.95
CA TYR A 147 7.67 32.82 0.49
C TYR A 147 8.82 31.86 0.81
N LYS A 148 10.06 32.28 0.50
CA LYS A 148 11.26 31.43 0.59
C LYS A 148 11.53 30.99 2.02
N LYS A 149 11.54 31.91 3.00
CA LYS A 149 11.85 31.61 4.39
C LYS A 149 10.78 30.72 5.03
N ALA A 150 9.51 30.99 4.74
CA ALA A 150 8.41 30.15 5.21
C ALA A 150 8.50 28.73 4.60
N GLY A 151 8.82 28.61 3.30
CA GLY A 151 9.04 27.33 2.65
C GLY A 151 10.24 26.56 3.22
N GLN A 152 11.33 27.24 3.52
CA GLN A 152 12.52 26.66 4.17
C GLN A 152 12.21 26.18 5.61
N ASN A 153 11.50 27.01 6.40
CA ASN A 153 11.08 26.62 7.74
C ASN A 153 10.12 25.42 7.72
N LEU A 154 9.20 25.40 6.75
CA LEU A 154 8.29 24.28 6.55
C LEU A 154 9.06 22.99 6.21
N TRP A 155 10.02 23.06 5.29
CA TRP A 155 10.88 21.93 4.94
C TRP A 155 11.62 21.36 6.17
N ALA A 156 12.32 22.19 6.92
CA ALA A 156 13.08 21.75 8.09
C ALA A 156 12.15 21.14 9.17
N SER A 157 11.02 21.78 9.44
CA SER A 157 10.02 21.27 10.38
C SER A 157 9.44 19.92 9.95
N MET A 158 9.13 19.75 8.65
CA MET A 158 8.55 18.52 8.12
C MET A 158 9.57 17.37 8.08
N PHE A 159 10.85 17.67 7.89
CA PHE A 159 11.93 16.67 7.97
C PHE A 159 11.93 15.98 9.34
N TRP A 160 11.97 16.76 10.43
CA TRP A 160 11.96 16.21 11.78
C TRP A 160 10.62 15.57 12.15
N THR A 161 9.51 16.16 11.73
CA THR A 161 8.18 15.57 11.92
C THR A 161 8.06 14.22 11.22
N SER A 162 8.65 14.08 10.03
CA SER A 162 8.68 12.80 9.30
C SER A 162 9.49 11.73 10.03
N ILE A 163 10.62 12.10 10.66
CA ILE A 163 11.39 11.17 11.50
C ILE A 163 10.56 10.71 12.70
N VAL A 164 9.92 11.65 13.41
CA VAL A 164 9.09 11.31 14.59
C VAL A 164 7.93 10.40 14.20
N THR A 165 7.22 10.71 13.13
CA THR A 165 6.09 9.86 12.67
C THR A 165 6.56 8.49 12.21
N SER A 166 7.73 8.37 11.59
CA SER A 166 8.31 7.08 11.21
C SER A 166 8.73 6.26 12.43
N LEU A 167 9.31 6.88 13.45
CA LEU A 167 9.61 6.22 14.72
C LEU A 167 8.35 5.73 15.44
N LEU A 168 7.27 6.51 15.40
CA LEU A 168 5.97 6.08 15.92
C LEU A 168 5.43 4.87 15.13
N ALA A 169 5.57 4.86 13.81
CA ALA A 169 5.18 3.71 12.98
C ALA A 169 5.96 2.45 13.36
N THR A 170 7.28 2.58 13.55
CA THR A 170 8.13 1.48 14.02
C THR A 170 7.67 0.95 15.38
N LEU A 171 7.47 1.84 16.35
CA LEU A 171 7.05 1.48 17.69
C LEU A 171 5.69 0.75 17.70
N VAL A 172 4.70 1.28 16.98
CA VAL A 172 3.38 0.66 16.89
C VAL A 172 3.47 -0.72 16.23
N THR A 173 4.29 -0.87 15.19
CA THR A 173 4.51 -2.18 14.54
C THR A 173 5.16 -3.17 15.53
N PHE A 174 6.14 -2.75 16.33
CA PHE A 174 6.74 -3.60 17.34
C PHE A 174 5.73 -4.00 18.43
N ILE A 175 4.88 -3.09 18.88
CA ILE A 175 3.80 -3.41 19.84
C ILE A 175 2.89 -4.50 19.28
N PHE A 176 2.47 -4.41 18.01
CA PHE A 176 1.67 -5.45 17.37
C PHE A 176 2.39 -6.80 17.26
N ILE A 177 3.71 -6.80 17.02
CA ILE A 177 4.49 -8.04 17.00
C ILE A 177 4.57 -8.66 18.42
N TRP A 178 4.84 -7.83 19.44
CA TRP A 178 4.98 -8.29 20.83
C TRP A 178 3.66 -8.73 21.44
N SER A 179 2.54 -8.11 21.06
CA SER A 179 1.20 -8.53 21.49
C SER A 179 0.76 -9.90 20.93
N GLY A 180 1.53 -10.47 19.98
CA GLY A 180 1.17 -11.70 19.30
C GLY A 180 0.11 -11.53 18.19
N PHE A 181 -0.32 -10.31 17.89
CA PHE A 181 -1.32 -10.06 16.85
C PHE A 181 -0.85 -10.55 15.47
N LEU A 182 0.45 -10.43 15.15
CA LEU A 182 1.00 -10.98 13.90
C LEU A 182 0.81 -12.51 13.83
N ASN A 183 1.00 -13.23 14.94
CA ASN A 183 0.80 -14.68 14.98
C ASN A 183 -0.67 -15.04 14.71
N SER A 184 -1.62 -14.20 15.13
CA SER A 184 -3.06 -14.45 14.92
C SER A 184 -3.48 -14.35 13.45
N LEU A 185 -2.69 -13.70 12.61
CA LEU A 185 -2.95 -13.59 11.15
C LEU A 185 -2.44 -14.82 10.38
N VAL A 186 -1.55 -15.61 10.97
CA VAL A 186 -1.12 -16.87 10.38
C VAL A 186 -2.24 -17.91 10.58
N GLY A 187 -2.72 -18.45 9.47
CA GLY A 187 -3.73 -19.51 9.49
C GLY A 187 -3.16 -20.83 10.03
N ILE A 188 -3.85 -21.42 10.98
CA ILE A 188 -3.53 -22.77 11.47
C ILE A 188 -4.60 -23.71 10.92
N THR A 189 -4.19 -24.67 10.10
CA THR A 189 -5.10 -25.74 9.66
C THR A 189 -5.45 -26.61 10.84
N LYS A 190 -6.70 -26.58 11.28
CA LYS A 190 -7.23 -27.43 12.32
C LYS A 190 -7.81 -28.69 11.68
N LEU A 191 -7.37 -29.84 12.13
CA LEU A 191 -7.89 -31.12 11.67
C LEU A 191 -9.30 -31.36 12.22
N ASP A 192 -10.16 -32.00 11.42
CA ASP A 192 -11.51 -32.35 11.82
C ASP A 192 -11.49 -33.43 12.91
N GLN A 193 -12.02 -33.13 14.08
CA GLN A 193 -12.06 -34.05 15.23
C GLN A 193 -12.86 -35.33 14.95
N ASN A 194 -13.79 -35.31 14.01
CA ASN A 194 -14.55 -36.51 13.61
C ASN A 194 -13.63 -37.54 12.93
N VAL A 195 -12.51 -37.13 12.34
CA VAL A 195 -11.52 -38.00 11.72
C VAL A 195 -10.66 -38.67 12.79
N LYS A 196 -10.49 -38.06 13.97
CA LYS A 196 -9.71 -38.64 15.09
C LYS A 196 -10.24 -40.00 15.52
N ALA A 197 -11.56 -40.20 15.45
CA ALA A 197 -12.19 -41.51 15.79
C ALA A 197 -11.96 -42.57 14.70
N LYS A 198 -11.68 -42.16 13.46
CA LYS A 198 -11.43 -43.05 12.31
C LYS A 198 -9.95 -43.34 12.08
N MET A 199 -9.08 -42.52 12.61
CA MET A 199 -7.63 -42.59 12.54
C MET A 199 -7.06 -42.90 13.95
N ASN A 200 -5.85 -43.47 14.03
CA ASN A 200 -5.20 -43.63 15.34
C ASN A 200 -5.01 -42.22 15.97
N ALA A 201 -5.43 -42.08 17.25
CA ALA A 201 -5.37 -40.81 17.98
C ALA A 201 -3.94 -40.23 18.02
N ASN A 202 -2.91 -41.08 18.19
CA ASN A 202 -1.51 -40.62 18.17
C ASN A 202 -1.07 -40.11 16.80
N GLU A 203 -1.49 -40.75 15.72
CA GLU A 203 -1.21 -40.29 14.34
C GLU A 203 -1.90 -38.98 14.01
N PHE A 204 -3.14 -38.83 14.51
CA PHE A 204 -3.89 -37.58 14.34
C PHE A 204 -3.22 -36.39 15.07
N ASP A 205 -2.85 -36.62 16.34
CA ASP A 205 -2.21 -35.59 17.16
C ASP A 205 -0.80 -35.27 16.64
N LEU A 206 -0.09 -36.26 16.09
CA LEU A 206 1.20 -36.09 15.43
C LEU A 206 1.05 -35.23 14.17
N LEU A 207 0.09 -35.55 13.31
CA LEU A 207 -0.18 -34.73 12.09
C LEU A 207 -0.56 -33.29 12.46
N GLN A 208 -1.44 -33.10 13.46
CA GLN A 208 -1.82 -31.75 13.92
C GLN A 208 -0.61 -30.96 14.44
N SER A 209 0.34 -31.62 15.12
CA SER A 209 1.58 -31.00 15.62
C SER A 209 2.44 -30.43 14.48
N TYR A 210 2.48 -31.07 13.31
CA TYR A 210 3.18 -30.58 12.13
C TYR A 210 2.50 -29.33 11.54
N TYR A 211 1.17 -29.26 11.54
CA TYR A 211 0.47 -28.04 11.12
C TYR A 211 0.69 -26.87 12.09
N TYR A 212 0.80 -27.15 13.39
CA TYR A 212 1.20 -26.12 14.37
C TYR A 212 2.65 -25.68 14.16
N ALA A 213 3.57 -26.60 13.89
CA ALA A 213 4.97 -26.27 13.62
C ALA A 213 5.12 -25.42 12.35
N ALA A 214 4.38 -25.73 11.28
CA ALA A 214 4.37 -24.94 10.06
C ALA A 214 3.85 -23.51 10.31
N ALA A 215 2.81 -23.35 11.12
CA ALA A 215 2.30 -22.04 11.49
C ALA A 215 3.29 -21.26 12.38
N LYS A 216 3.96 -21.91 13.35
CA LYS A 216 5.05 -21.31 14.15
C LYS A 216 6.21 -20.85 13.25
N MET A 217 6.59 -21.65 12.26
CA MET A 217 7.64 -21.33 11.28
C MET A 217 7.24 -20.10 10.42
N SER A 218 6.01 -20.08 9.89
CA SER A 218 5.50 -18.93 9.14
C SER A 218 5.47 -17.65 9.97
N ALA A 219 5.04 -17.72 11.22
CA ALA A 219 5.04 -16.61 12.15
C ALA A 219 6.45 -16.13 12.50
N HIS A 220 7.42 -17.04 12.62
CA HIS A 220 8.82 -16.70 12.85
C HIS A 220 9.41 -15.92 11.68
N TRP A 221 9.23 -16.39 10.45
CA TRP A 221 9.69 -15.68 9.25
C TRP A 221 9.01 -14.32 9.09
N ALA A 222 7.70 -14.25 9.39
CA ALA A 222 6.98 -12.98 9.36
C ALA A 222 7.52 -11.98 10.39
N LYS A 223 7.87 -12.42 11.60
CA LYS A 223 8.49 -11.56 12.63
C LYS A 223 9.88 -11.07 12.20
N GLN A 224 10.72 -11.95 11.67
CA GLN A 224 12.05 -11.57 11.17
C GLN A 224 11.94 -10.48 10.09
N TYR A 225 11.05 -10.66 9.12
CA TYR A 225 10.80 -9.69 8.08
C TYR A 225 10.35 -8.35 8.67
N MET A 226 9.34 -8.39 9.55
CA MET A 226 8.72 -7.16 10.08
C MET A 226 9.61 -6.39 11.04
N TYR A 227 10.49 -7.03 11.81
CA TYR A 227 11.47 -6.31 12.64
C TYR A 227 12.41 -5.46 11.79
N VAL A 228 12.91 -6.01 10.70
CA VAL A 228 13.81 -5.29 9.78
C VAL A 228 13.04 -4.22 9.00
N TYR A 229 11.88 -4.57 8.45
CA TYR A 229 11.03 -3.64 7.69
C TYR A 229 10.65 -2.40 8.52
N ALA A 230 10.14 -2.63 9.74
CA ALA A 230 9.70 -1.56 10.62
C ALA A 230 10.86 -0.63 11.04
N SER A 231 12.06 -1.17 11.31
CA SER A 231 13.22 -0.32 11.61
C SER A 231 13.66 0.54 10.42
N GLY A 232 13.38 0.10 9.20
CA GLY A 232 13.66 0.87 7.97
C GLY A 232 12.62 1.93 7.61
N THR A 233 11.50 2.06 8.33
CA THR A 233 10.45 3.04 8.00
C THR A 233 10.91 4.48 8.04
N ILE A 234 11.96 4.81 8.80
CA ILE A 234 12.59 6.14 8.81
C ILE A 234 13.15 6.47 7.42
N LEU A 235 13.87 5.54 6.80
CA LEU A 235 14.41 5.72 5.44
C LEU A 235 13.28 5.98 4.45
N GLN A 236 12.24 5.16 4.51
CA GLN A 236 11.07 5.29 3.64
C GLN A 236 10.35 6.63 3.83
N GLY A 237 10.17 7.08 5.09
CA GLY A 237 9.54 8.37 5.42
C GLY A 237 10.28 9.55 4.80
N LEU A 238 11.59 9.57 4.93
CA LEU A 238 12.44 10.62 4.36
C LEU A 238 12.48 10.57 2.83
N VAL A 239 12.57 9.38 2.23
CA VAL A 239 12.48 9.20 0.77
C VAL A 239 11.16 9.75 0.24
N ASN A 240 10.04 9.40 0.87
CA ASN A 240 8.73 9.89 0.45
C ASN A 240 8.63 11.41 0.60
N LEU A 241 9.00 11.98 1.75
CA LEU A 241 8.98 13.43 1.96
C LEU A 241 9.79 14.16 0.89
N LEU A 242 11.05 13.78 0.70
CA LEU A 242 11.93 14.41 -0.28
C LEU A 242 11.41 14.24 -1.71
N SER A 243 10.89 13.08 -2.08
CA SER A 243 10.32 12.84 -3.40
C SER A 243 9.18 13.82 -3.72
N TYR A 244 8.29 14.05 -2.76
CA TYR A 244 7.15 14.97 -2.90
C TYR A 244 7.61 16.43 -2.98
N LEU A 245 8.58 16.84 -2.16
CA LEU A 245 9.09 18.22 -2.16
C LEU A 245 9.94 18.53 -3.40
N ILE A 246 10.79 17.61 -3.86
CA ILE A 246 11.56 17.75 -5.10
C ILE A 246 10.63 17.85 -6.33
N ARG A 247 9.54 17.07 -6.34
CA ARG A 247 8.49 17.19 -7.37
C ARG A 247 7.78 18.55 -7.30
N ALA A 248 7.52 19.07 -6.10
CA ALA A 248 6.94 20.39 -5.92
C ALA A 248 7.84 21.51 -6.48
N GLU A 249 9.15 21.32 -6.54
CA GLU A 249 10.11 22.17 -7.23
C GLU A 249 10.18 21.94 -8.76
N GLY A 250 9.41 20.96 -9.31
CA GLY A 250 9.31 20.68 -10.74
C GLY A 250 10.37 19.69 -11.28
N TYR A 251 11.12 19.00 -10.40
CA TYR A 251 12.13 18.02 -10.79
C TYR A 251 11.61 16.58 -10.80
N ASN A 252 10.44 16.36 -11.35
CA ASN A 252 9.80 15.05 -11.45
C ASN A 252 10.67 13.97 -12.11
N ALA A 253 11.39 14.34 -13.18
CA ALA A 253 12.27 13.42 -13.90
C ALA A 253 13.46 12.94 -13.05
N TYR A 254 14.00 13.80 -12.17
CA TYR A 254 15.07 13.42 -11.24
C TYR A 254 14.56 12.38 -10.24
N VAL A 255 13.40 12.65 -9.63
CA VAL A 255 12.77 11.72 -8.69
C VAL A 255 12.47 10.37 -9.35
N MET A 256 11.93 10.40 -10.57
CA MET A 256 11.65 9.18 -11.32
C MET A 256 12.92 8.38 -11.64
N GLY A 257 13.96 9.05 -12.13
CA GLY A 257 15.22 8.39 -12.51
C GLY A 257 15.86 7.67 -11.32
N TRP A 258 15.93 8.31 -10.16
CA TRP A 258 16.52 7.70 -8.97
C TRP A 258 15.62 6.66 -8.31
N ALA A 259 14.30 6.80 -8.38
CA ALA A 259 13.38 5.75 -7.96
C ALA A 259 13.58 4.48 -8.80
N ILE A 260 13.73 4.60 -10.12
CA ILE A 260 14.03 3.47 -11.01
C ILE A 260 15.42 2.88 -10.67
N GLY A 261 16.46 3.72 -10.51
CA GLY A 261 17.80 3.26 -10.16
C GLY A 261 17.84 2.49 -8.84
N ALA A 262 17.20 3.01 -7.80
CA ALA A 262 17.10 2.35 -6.49
C ALA A 262 16.36 1.01 -6.57
N ASN A 263 15.29 0.94 -7.37
CA ASN A 263 14.55 -0.30 -7.59
C ASN A 263 15.37 -1.36 -8.33
N LEU A 264 16.18 -0.96 -9.31
CA LEU A 264 17.10 -1.88 -10.00
C LEU A 264 18.18 -2.44 -9.04
N VAL A 265 18.73 -1.59 -8.16
CA VAL A 265 19.64 -2.05 -7.10
C VAL A 265 18.96 -3.05 -6.18
N ASN A 266 17.74 -2.77 -5.75
CA ASN A 266 16.99 -3.70 -4.91
C ASN A 266 16.76 -5.04 -5.61
N ILE A 267 16.27 -5.09 -6.86
CA ILE A 267 16.07 -6.33 -7.63
C ILE A 267 17.36 -7.15 -7.74
N ALA A 268 18.48 -6.48 -7.98
CA ALA A 268 19.77 -7.18 -8.04
C ALA A 268 20.17 -7.77 -6.69
N LEU A 269 19.88 -7.06 -5.58
CA LEU A 269 20.15 -7.54 -4.23
C LEU A 269 19.16 -8.65 -3.81
N ASP A 270 17.90 -8.60 -4.23
CA ASP A 270 16.93 -9.69 -4.02
C ASP A 270 17.45 -10.98 -4.65
N ALA A 271 17.93 -10.91 -5.90
CA ALA A 271 18.52 -12.06 -6.56
C ALA A 271 19.75 -12.59 -5.80
N LEU A 272 20.62 -11.69 -5.35
CA LEU A 272 21.85 -12.05 -4.61
C LEU A 272 21.53 -12.67 -3.24
N PHE A 273 20.64 -12.08 -2.47
CA PHE A 273 20.39 -12.50 -1.09
C PHE A 273 19.51 -13.74 -1.01
N MET A 274 18.52 -13.89 -1.91
CA MET A 274 17.60 -15.02 -1.83
C MET A 274 18.13 -16.27 -2.54
N ILE A 275 18.88 -16.15 -3.64
CA ILE A 275 19.33 -17.31 -4.45
C ILE A 275 20.65 -17.85 -3.92
N PRO A 276 21.84 -17.22 -4.12
CA PRO A 276 23.11 -17.81 -3.67
C PRO A 276 23.31 -17.75 -2.14
N LEU A 277 22.88 -16.66 -1.49
CA LEU A 277 23.07 -16.50 -0.04
C LEU A 277 21.97 -17.16 0.80
N LYS A 278 20.89 -17.65 0.19
CA LYS A 278 19.79 -18.40 0.83
C LYS A 278 19.24 -17.74 2.11
N MET A 279 19.18 -16.40 2.14
CA MET A 279 18.75 -15.63 3.32
C MET A 279 17.23 -15.71 3.57
N GLY A 280 16.47 -16.35 2.67
CA GLY A 280 15.02 -16.48 2.79
C GLY A 280 14.31 -15.13 2.71
N VAL A 281 13.18 -14.99 3.41
CA VAL A 281 12.39 -13.74 3.42
C VAL A 281 13.15 -12.54 4.00
N LEU A 282 14.15 -12.81 4.86
CA LEU A 282 15.00 -11.77 5.44
C LEU A 282 15.86 -11.08 4.37
N GLY A 283 16.30 -11.83 3.37
CA GLY A 283 17.08 -11.29 2.25
C GLY A 283 16.33 -10.21 1.49
N GLY A 284 15.04 -10.43 1.17
CA GLY A 284 14.20 -9.46 0.47
C GLY A 284 14.03 -8.16 1.23
N VAL A 285 13.75 -8.22 2.53
CA VAL A 285 13.58 -7.00 3.32
C VAL A 285 14.88 -6.21 3.48
N ILE A 286 16.03 -6.87 3.58
CA ILE A 286 17.34 -6.19 3.63
C ILE A 286 17.62 -5.49 2.29
N ALA A 287 17.36 -6.16 1.17
CA ALA A 287 17.48 -5.56 -0.16
C ALA A 287 16.62 -4.30 -0.30
N THR A 288 15.37 -4.37 0.22
CA THR A 288 14.45 -3.24 0.28
C THR A 288 15.03 -2.05 1.03
N LEU A 289 15.59 -2.27 2.22
CA LEU A 289 16.18 -1.19 3.02
C LEU A 289 17.39 -0.55 2.31
N ILE A 290 18.23 -1.35 1.68
CA ILE A 290 19.37 -0.84 0.91
C ILE A 290 18.87 0.00 -0.28
N GLY A 291 17.83 -0.44 -0.99
CA GLY A 291 17.20 0.35 -2.06
C GLY A 291 16.68 1.70 -1.55
N TRP A 292 16.00 1.76 -0.43
CA TRP A 292 15.56 3.01 0.19
C TRP A 292 16.73 3.89 0.61
N PHE A 293 17.78 3.31 1.15
CA PHE A 293 18.99 4.05 1.54
C PHE A 293 19.67 4.69 0.33
N VAL A 294 19.85 3.97 -0.78
CA VAL A 294 20.39 4.50 -2.05
C VAL A 294 19.55 5.65 -2.57
N ASN A 295 18.22 5.50 -2.54
CA ASN A 295 17.30 6.54 -2.98
C ASN A 295 17.37 7.79 -2.09
N LEU A 296 17.45 7.60 -0.77
CA LEU A 296 17.62 8.71 0.19
C LEU A 296 18.92 9.46 -0.06
N LEU A 297 20.03 8.75 -0.26
CA LEU A 297 21.32 9.37 -0.57
C LEU A 297 21.26 10.23 -1.84
N ALA A 298 20.59 9.73 -2.88
CA ALA A 298 20.40 10.48 -4.13
C ALA A 298 19.60 11.77 -3.93
N TYR A 299 18.55 11.74 -3.12
CA TYR A 299 17.74 12.93 -2.84
C TYR A 299 18.46 13.93 -1.92
N LEU A 300 19.24 13.45 -0.94
CA LEU A 300 20.09 14.31 -0.13
C LEU A 300 21.21 14.95 -0.97
N ALA A 301 21.81 14.20 -1.91
CA ALA A 301 22.76 14.74 -2.88
C ALA A 301 22.14 15.84 -3.76
N TYR A 302 20.86 15.66 -4.20
CA TYR A 302 20.12 16.74 -4.88
C TYR A 302 20.08 18.00 -4.02
N CYS A 303 19.67 17.87 -2.75
CA CYS A 303 19.58 19.01 -1.83
C CYS A 303 20.95 19.70 -1.70
N ALA A 304 22.02 18.95 -1.41
CA ALA A 304 23.37 19.49 -1.22
C ALA A 304 23.91 20.22 -2.47
N VAL A 305 23.77 19.60 -3.65
CA VAL A 305 24.26 20.18 -4.92
C VAL A 305 23.46 21.41 -5.34
N LYS A 306 22.14 21.37 -5.16
CA LYS A 306 21.27 22.49 -5.55
C LYS A 306 21.30 23.63 -4.55
N GLU A 307 21.54 23.36 -3.26
CA GLU A 307 21.77 24.37 -2.23
C GLU A 307 22.99 25.22 -2.56
N LYS A 308 24.15 24.62 -2.89
CA LYS A 308 25.37 25.33 -3.31
C LYS A 308 25.14 26.26 -4.51
N LYS A 309 24.19 25.93 -5.39
CA LYS A 309 23.82 26.72 -6.57
C LYS A 309 22.64 27.65 -6.34
N ALA A 310 22.10 27.74 -5.12
CA ALA A 310 20.88 28.47 -4.76
C ALA A 310 19.68 28.16 -5.68
N LYS A 311 19.56 26.90 -6.16
CA LYS A 311 18.53 26.46 -7.11
C LYS A 311 17.41 25.64 -6.46
N THR A 312 17.41 25.47 -5.15
CA THR A 312 16.37 24.82 -4.35
C THR A 312 16.08 25.64 -3.11
N TRP A 313 14.98 25.38 -2.42
CA TRP A 313 14.74 25.87 -1.07
C TRP A 313 14.93 24.79 -0.01
N LEU A 314 15.22 23.55 -0.44
CA LEU A 314 15.45 22.39 0.42
C LEU A 314 16.90 22.39 0.93
N TYR A 315 17.25 23.41 1.73
CA TYR A 315 18.60 23.56 2.27
C TYR A 315 18.84 22.58 3.41
N LEU A 316 19.97 21.85 3.35
CA LEU A 316 20.41 20.98 4.44
C LEU A 316 20.96 21.79 5.61
N SER A 317 21.55 22.95 5.33
CA SER A 317 22.13 23.85 6.33
C SER A 317 21.11 24.41 7.32
N ILE A 318 19.82 24.42 6.99
CA ILE A 318 18.76 24.95 7.85
C ILE A 318 18.01 23.88 8.65
N LEU A 319 18.31 22.59 8.47
CA LEU A 319 17.58 21.51 9.13
C LEU A 319 17.56 21.63 10.67
N PHE A 320 18.57 22.26 11.26
CA PHE A 320 18.65 22.51 12.71
C PHE A 320 18.27 23.96 13.11
N LYS A 321 17.90 24.80 12.11
CA LYS A 321 17.58 26.22 12.31
C LYS A 321 16.15 26.50 11.88
N PHE A 322 15.18 25.92 12.57
CA PHE A 322 13.76 26.09 12.27
C PHE A 322 12.96 26.48 13.51
N LYS A 323 11.80 27.06 13.28
CA LYS A 323 10.83 27.40 14.32
C LYS A 323 9.57 26.58 14.13
N PHE A 324 9.27 25.74 15.11
CA PHE A 324 8.05 24.95 15.11
C PHE A 324 6.82 25.85 15.33
N THR A 325 5.92 25.90 14.36
CA THR A 325 4.74 26.77 14.41
C THR A 325 3.49 25.96 14.11
N LYS A 326 2.60 25.80 15.11
CA LYS A 326 1.36 25.01 14.97
C LYS A 326 0.49 25.49 13.81
N LYS A 327 0.43 26.79 13.55
CA LYS A 327 -0.35 27.38 12.44
C LYS A 327 0.16 27.00 11.05
N MET A 328 1.44 26.63 10.91
CA MET A 328 2.01 26.12 9.65
C MET A 328 1.93 24.59 9.56
N LEU A 329 2.12 23.87 10.67
CA LEU A 329 2.22 22.42 10.68
C LEU A 329 0.87 21.73 10.80
N GLY A 330 -0.05 22.29 11.58
CA GLY A 330 -1.40 21.74 11.76
C GLY A 330 -2.14 21.48 10.43
N PRO A 331 -2.21 22.48 9.53
CA PRO A 331 -2.82 22.30 8.21
C PRO A 331 -2.20 21.19 7.38
N VAL A 332 -0.86 21.05 7.41
CA VAL A 332 -0.12 20.00 6.71
C VAL A 332 -0.54 18.62 7.21
N ILE A 333 -0.54 18.43 8.53
CA ILE A 333 -0.92 17.16 9.17
C ILE A 333 -2.39 16.82 8.89
N LEU A 334 -3.29 17.80 9.01
CA LEU A 334 -4.72 17.60 8.75
C LEU A 334 -5.01 17.20 7.30
N LEU A 335 -4.29 17.76 6.34
CA LEU A 335 -4.46 17.40 4.94
C LEU A 335 -3.83 16.02 4.66
N GLY A 336 -2.68 15.72 5.26
CA GLY A 336 -2.04 14.42 5.20
C GLY A 336 -2.86 13.30 5.84
N LEU A 337 -3.65 13.62 6.87
CA LEU A 337 -4.53 12.68 7.56
C LEU A 337 -5.55 12.01 6.61
N SER A 338 -6.02 12.71 5.58
CA SER A 338 -6.91 12.09 4.59
C SER A 338 -6.20 10.99 3.78
N GLY A 339 -4.93 11.19 3.44
CA GLY A 339 -4.10 10.18 2.80
C GLY A 339 -3.80 9.00 3.73
N PHE A 340 -3.46 9.30 4.98
CA PHE A 340 -3.26 8.28 6.02
C PHE A 340 -4.50 7.40 6.21
N ILE A 341 -5.68 8.00 6.46
CA ILE A 341 -6.93 7.26 6.69
C ILE A 341 -7.25 6.36 5.50
N ARG A 342 -7.05 6.83 4.27
CA ARG A 342 -7.28 6.02 3.07
C ARG A 342 -6.35 4.80 3.03
N THR A 343 -5.04 5.00 3.19
CA THR A 343 -4.06 3.92 3.10
C THR A 343 -4.20 2.96 4.28
N PHE A 344 -4.44 3.49 5.48
CA PHE A 344 -4.73 2.69 6.67
C PHE A 344 -6.00 1.84 6.51
N GLY A 345 -7.04 2.38 5.88
CA GLY A 345 -8.24 1.62 5.55
C GLY A 345 -7.99 0.46 4.59
N VAL A 346 -7.04 0.60 3.65
CA VAL A 346 -6.60 -0.52 2.81
C VAL A 346 -5.95 -1.62 3.67
N ALA A 347 -5.11 -1.25 4.66
CA ALA A 347 -4.52 -2.21 5.59
C ALA A 347 -5.58 -2.96 6.39
N ILE A 348 -6.60 -2.24 6.89
CA ILE A 348 -7.73 -2.86 7.60
C ILE A 348 -8.49 -3.82 6.68
N SER A 349 -8.79 -3.42 5.44
CA SER A 349 -9.46 -4.28 4.46
C SER A 349 -8.67 -5.57 4.19
N PHE A 350 -7.35 -5.49 4.05
CA PHE A 350 -6.48 -6.65 3.85
C PHE A 350 -6.43 -7.55 5.09
N THR A 351 -6.39 -6.95 6.29
CA THR A 351 -6.47 -7.69 7.55
C THR A 351 -7.81 -8.42 7.68
N MET A 352 -8.92 -7.75 7.35
CA MET A 352 -10.26 -8.36 7.38
C MET A 352 -10.38 -9.53 6.41
N ILE A 353 -9.86 -9.41 5.19
CA ILE A 353 -9.85 -10.52 4.22
C ILE A 353 -9.07 -11.70 4.80
N SER A 354 -7.85 -11.44 5.28
CA SER A 354 -7.00 -12.49 5.86
C SER A 354 -7.66 -13.16 7.07
N PHE A 355 -8.28 -12.35 7.94
CA PHE A 355 -8.97 -12.84 9.13
C PHE A 355 -10.20 -13.70 8.78
N LEU A 356 -11.02 -13.26 7.83
CA LEU A 356 -12.22 -13.99 7.43
C LEU A 356 -11.87 -15.34 6.81
N PHE A 357 -10.82 -15.41 5.99
CA PHE A 357 -10.38 -16.68 5.39
C PHE A 357 -9.64 -17.62 6.35
N SER A 358 -9.26 -17.16 7.56
CA SER A 358 -8.47 -17.96 8.51
C SER A 358 -9.18 -18.28 9.82
N LYS A 359 -10.24 -17.56 10.20
CA LYS A 359 -10.80 -17.61 11.58
C LYS A 359 -12.31 -17.81 11.66
N THR A 360 -13.06 -17.76 10.55
CA THR A 360 -14.52 -17.99 10.56
C THR A 360 -14.85 -19.48 10.71
N PRO A 361 -16.10 -19.84 11.04
CA PRO A 361 -16.56 -21.25 11.06
C PRO A 361 -16.41 -21.96 9.72
N PHE A 362 -16.37 -21.22 8.60
CA PHE A 362 -16.15 -21.71 7.23
C PHE A 362 -14.77 -21.28 6.69
N ALA A 363 -13.81 -20.96 7.58
CA ALA A 363 -12.46 -20.57 7.16
C ALA A 363 -11.77 -21.69 6.39
N ASP A 364 -11.00 -21.29 5.37
CA ASP A 364 -10.26 -22.22 4.53
C ASP A 364 -8.84 -21.66 4.24
N PRO A 365 -7.95 -21.69 5.25
CA PRO A 365 -6.60 -21.13 5.14
C PRO A 365 -5.73 -21.87 4.13
N GLY A 366 -6.03 -23.14 3.84
CA GLY A 366 -5.32 -23.95 2.85
C GLY A 366 -5.59 -23.54 1.41
N HIS A 367 -6.78 -23.00 1.13
CA HIS A 367 -7.22 -22.64 -0.20
C HIS A 367 -7.44 -21.13 -0.35
N PHE A 368 -8.41 -20.52 0.33
CA PHE A 368 -8.75 -19.10 0.11
C PHE A 368 -7.69 -18.13 0.61
N GLN A 369 -7.01 -18.40 1.70
CA GLN A 369 -5.87 -17.60 2.13
C GLN A 369 -4.70 -17.73 1.14
N TYR A 370 -4.49 -18.91 0.58
CA TYR A 370 -3.52 -19.14 -0.49
C TYR A 370 -3.88 -18.32 -1.75
N TYR A 371 -5.13 -18.36 -2.23
CA TYR A 371 -5.58 -17.58 -3.39
C TYR A 371 -5.38 -16.08 -3.18
N TRP A 372 -5.66 -15.61 -1.96
CA TRP A 372 -5.40 -14.23 -1.58
C TRP A 372 -3.91 -13.89 -1.62
N SER A 373 -3.04 -14.76 -1.12
CA SER A 373 -1.59 -14.54 -1.14
C SER A 373 -1.03 -14.39 -2.57
N LYS A 374 -1.63 -15.09 -3.54
CA LYS A 374 -1.24 -15.01 -4.95
C LYS A 374 -1.84 -13.80 -5.67
N SER A 375 -3.03 -13.35 -5.30
CA SER A 375 -3.68 -12.21 -5.95
C SER A 375 -3.28 -10.86 -5.39
N ALA A 376 -2.99 -10.76 -4.10
CA ALA A 376 -2.70 -9.51 -3.41
C ALA A 376 -1.50 -8.72 -3.97
N PRO A 377 -0.38 -9.33 -4.38
CA PRO A 377 0.73 -8.62 -5.02
C PRO A 377 0.33 -7.95 -6.33
N ILE A 378 -0.49 -8.63 -7.17
CA ILE A 378 -0.99 -8.07 -8.42
C ILE A 378 -1.90 -6.87 -8.14
N VAL A 379 -2.82 -7.02 -7.19
CA VAL A 379 -3.70 -5.92 -6.77
C VAL A 379 -2.89 -4.73 -6.30
N SER A 380 -1.88 -4.94 -5.45
CA SER A 380 -1.03 -3.87 -4.91
C SER A 380 -0.24 -3.14 -5.98
N LEU A 381 0.31 -3.87 -6.97
CA LEU A 381 1.03 -3.30 -8.11
C LEU A 381 0.20 -2.25 -8.85
N PHE A 382 -1.00 -2.62 -9.27
CA PHE A 382 -1.84 -1.75 -10.08
C PHE A 382 -2.62 -0.72 -9.25
N LEU A 383 -2.90 -0.99 -7.99
CA LEU A 383 -3.47 -0.02 -7.06
C LEU A 383 -2.54 1.19 -6.88
N THR A 384 -1.23 0.93 -6.72
CA THR A 384 -0.21 1.98 -6.57
C THR A 384 -0.15 2.87 -7.82
N SER A 385 -0.26 2.30 -9.01
CA SER A 385 -0.22 3.06 -10.27
C SER A 385 -1.44 3.98 -10.46
N ILE A 386 -2.63 3.58 -10.00
CA ILE A 386 -3.82 4.44 -10.01
C ILE A 386 -3.60 5.69 -9.15
N TYR A 387 -2.96 5.55 -8.01
CA TYR A 387 -2.61 6.69 -7.16
C TYR A 387 -1.66 7.66 -7.89
N GLY A 388 -0.73 7.15 -8.68
CA GLY A 388 0.18 7.97 -9.49
C GLY A 388 -0.52 8.89 -10.48
N ILE A 389 -1.59 8.43 -11.15
CA ILE A 389 -2.39 9.27 -12.06
C ILE A 389 -2.93 10.50 -11.32
N ASN A 390 -3.51 10.27 -10.15
CA ASN A 390 -4.13 11.33 -9.35
C ASN A 390 -3.09 12.29 -8.74
N ASP A 391 -1.93 11.77 -8.34
CA ASP A 391 -0.83 12.59 -7.82
C ASP A 391 -0.28 13.56 -8.89
N GLY A 392 -0.22 13.10 -10.15
CA GLY A 392 0.13 13.97 -11.28
C GLY A 392 -0.92 15.06 -11.54
N ALA A 393 -2.18 14.69 -11.53
CA ALA A 393 -3.29 15.63 -11.81
C ALA A 393 -3.54 16.62 -10.67
N ARG A 394 -3.11 16.32 -9.44
CA ARG A 394 -3.35 17.16 -8.24
C ARG A 394 -2.79 18.57 -8.39
N SER A 395 -1.57 18.71 -8.88
CA SER A 395 -0.94 20.01 -9.11
C SER A 395 -1.68 20.84 -10.14
N LEU A 396 -2.12 20.22 -11.25
CA LEU A 396 -2.89 20.89 -12.31
C LEU A 396 -4.25 21.40 -11.79
N LEU A 397 -4.98 20.58 -11.03
CA LEU A 397 -6.27 20.96 -10.46
C LEU A 397 -6.10 22.05 -9.38
N SER A 398 -5.14 21.90 -8.48
CA SER A 398 -4.87 22.89 -7.42
C SER A 398 -4.45 24.24 -7.97
N TYR A 399 -3.65 24.26 -9.04
CA TYR A 399 -3.23 25.51 -9.71
C TYR A 399 -4.43 26.26 -10.29
N ASN A 400 -5.29 25.57 -11.06
CA ASN A 400 -6.47 26.17 -11.66
C ASN A 400 -7.51 26.59 -10.60
N TYR A 401 -7.63 25.85 -9.50
CA TYR A 401 -8.47 26.26 -8.37
C TYR A 401 -7.97 27.56 -7.73
N ALA A 402 -6.65 27.71 -7.53
CA ALA A 402 -6.05 28.92 -6.99
C ALA A 402 -6.25 30.14 -7.91
N LYS A 403 -6.30 29.93 -9.23
CA LYS A 403 -6.63 30.95 -10.26
C LYS A 403 -8.15 31.19 -10.41
N LYS A 404 -9.00 30.46 -9.67
CA LYS A 404 -10.48 30.50 -9.74
C LYS A 404 -11.04 30.08 -11.11
N ASP A 405 -10.27 29.35 -11.92
CA ASP A 405 -10.73 28.79 -13.20
C ASP A 405 -11.44 27.45 -12.95
N TYR A 406 -12.70 27.54 -12.57
CA TYR A 406 -13.51 26.39 -12.19
C TYR A 406 -13.88 25.48 -13.37
N GLU A 407 -13.94 26.00 -14.58
CA GLU A 407 -14.21 25.19 -15.77
C GLU A 407 -13.01 24.30 -16.11
N ARG A 408 -11.80 24.82 -16.00
CA ARG A 408 -10.58 24.01 -16.13
C ARG A 408 -10.46 22.99 -15.00
N CYS A 409 -10.87 23.31 -13.77
CA CYS A 409 -10.94 22.34 -12.67
C CYS A 409 -11.88 21.18 -13.00
N LYS A 410 -13.08 21.47 -13.52
CA LYS A 410 -14.07 20.49 -13.95
C LYS A 410 -13.52 19.60 -15.07
N GLN A 411 -12.94 20.19 -16.11
CA GLN A 411 -12.32 19.43 -17.21
C GLN A 411 -11.16 18.56 -16.69
N THR A 412 -10.30 19.09 -15.82
CA THR A 412 -9.19 18.32 -15.22
C THR A 412 -9.70 17.11 -14.47
N TYR A 413 -10.76 17.25 -13.67
CA TYR A 413 -11.37 16.13 -12.92
C TYR A 413 -11.88 15.03 -13.86
N TYR A 414 -12.72 15.38 -14.83
CA TYR A 414 -13.31 14.35 -15.70
C TYR A 414 -12.28 13.69 -16.62
N TRP A 415 -11.29 14.45 -17.10
CA TRP A 415 -10.20 13.85 -17.89
C TRP A 415 -9.30 12.94 -17.05
N THR A 416 -9.00 13.32 -15.80
CA THR A 416 -8.23 12.45 -14.89
C THR A 416 -8.98 11.15 -14.63
N MET A 417 -10.28 11.23 -14.37
CA MET A 417 -11.13 10.07 -14.14
C MET A 417 -11.22 9.19 -15.39
N PHE A 418 -11.39 9.77 -16.57
CA PHE A 418 -11.38 9.04 -17.84
C PHE A 418 -10.07 8.27 -18.03
N VAL A 419 -8.92 8.92 -17.83
CA VAL A 419 -7.60 8.27 -17.95
C VAL A 419 -7.46 7.15 -16.93
N ALA A 420 -7.92 7.34 -15.69
CA ALA A 420 -7.86 6.31 -14.65
C ALA A 420 -8.74 5.10 -14.99
N ILE A 421 -9.98 5.31 -15.42
CA ILE A 421 -10.91 4.22 -15.81
C ILE A 421 -10.37 3.51 -17.05
N PHE A 422 -9.92 4.22 -18.06
CA PHE A 422 -9.34 3.64 -19.27
C PHE A 422 -8.14 2.76 -18.93
N TYR A 423 -7.21 3.28 -18.13
CA TYR A 423 -6.04 2.52 -17.67
C TYR A 423 -6.44 1.27 -16.89
N THR A 424 -7.37 1.38 -15.94
CA THR A 424 -7.77 0.23 -15.12
C THR A 424 -8.56 -0.81 -15.89
N THR A 425 -9.38 -0.41 -16.86
CA THR A 425 -10.10 -1.33 -17.73
C THR A 425 -9.13 -2.09 -18.64
N LEU A 426 -8.16 -1.39 -19.24
CA LEU A 426 -7.11 -2.03 -20.05
C LEU A 426 -6.28 -3.02 -19.21
N THR A 427 -5.87 -2.60 -18.02
CA THR A 427 -5.11 -3.43 -17.07
C THR A 427 -5.92 -4.66 -16.64
N TYR A 428 -7.19 -4.48 -16.28
CA TYR A 428 -8.07 -5.58 -15.92
C TYR A 428 -8.20 -6.60 -17.05
N THR A 429 -8.46 -6.13 -18.28
CA THR A 429 -8.59 -6.99 -19.46
C THR A 429 -7.31 -7.77 -19.72
N PHE A 430 -6.15 -7.10 -19.67
CA PHE A 430 -4.85 -7.75 -19.82
C PHE A 430 -4.64 -8.85 -18.77
N ILE A 431 -4.87 -8.56 -17.49
CA ILE A 431 -4.67 -9.55 -16.43
C ILE A 431 -5.68 -10.68 -16.53
N ALA A 432 -6.95 -10.39 -16.78
CA ALA A 432 -8.00 -11.40 -16.88
C ALA A 432 -7.73 -12.41 -18.00
N LEU A 433 -7.20 -11.95 -19.15
CA LEU A 433 -6.83 -12.80 -20.28
C LEU A 433 -5.55 -13.60 -20.01
N THR A 434 -4.57 -12.99 -19.34
CA THR A 434 -3.24 -13.58 -19.12
C THR A 434 -3.09 -14.28 -17.78
N ALA A 435 -4.11 -14.29 -16.92
CA ALA A 435 -4.05 -14.81 -15.54
C ALA A 435 -3.50 -16.25 -15.48
N ASN A 436 -3.94 -17.11 -16.39
CA ASN A 436 -3.51 -18.51 -16.42
C ASN A 436 -2.11 -18.70 -17.03
N VAL A 437 -1.75 -17.90 -18.04
CA VAL A 437 -0.53 -18.11 -18.84
C VAL A 437 0.67 -17.37 -18.29
N ILE A 438 0.46 -16.17 -17.73
CA ILE A 438 1.53 -15.30 -17.26
C ILE A 438 1.56 -15.24 -15.73
N TRP A 439 0.45 -14.86 -15.09
CA TRP A 439 0.43 -14.51 -13.67
C TRP A 439 0.52 -15.73 -12.75
N ALA A 440 -0.20 -16.81 -13.05
CA ALA A 440 -0.15 -18.03 -12.25
C ALA A 440 1.26 -18.66 -12.21
N PRO A 441 1.97 -18.83 -13.35
CA PRO A 441 3.35 -19.33 -13.34
C PRO A 441 4.34 -18.39 -12.65
N ILE A 442 4.25 -17.08 -12.87
CA ILE A 442 5.14 -16.09 -12.24
C ILE A 442 5.03 -16.16 -10.71
N LEU A 443 3.82 -16.32 -10.18
CA LEU A 443 3.56 -16.39 -8.75
C LEU A 443 3.70 -17.80 -8.17
N ASN A 444 4.22 -18.74 -8.94
CA ASN A 444 4.42 -20.12 -8.52
C ASN A 444 3.14 -20.76 -7.95
N VAL A 445 2.04 -20.64 -8.73
CA VAL A 445 0.76 -21.25 -8.35
C VAL A 445 0.82 -22.76 -8.60
N ILE A 446 0.47 -23.54 -7.59
CA ILE A 446 0.44 -25.00 -7.64
C ILE A 446 -0.65 -25.46 -8.63
N ASP A 447 -0.37 -26.44 -9.48
CA ASP A 447 -1.29 -26.89 -10.54
C ASP A 447 -2.66 -27.34 -9.99
N ALA A 448 -2.69 -27.98 -8.83
CA ALA A 448 -3.92 -28.41 -8.18
C ALA A 448 -4.86 -27.25 -7.82
N GLU A 449 -4.31 -26.06 -7.52
CA GLU A 449 -5.05 -24.87 -7.12
C GLU A 449 -5.19 -23.82 -8.24
N ARG A 450 -4.68 -24.12 -9.42
CA ARG A 450 -4.51 -23.15 -10.51
C ARG A 450 -5.83 -22.57 -11.01
N ILE A 451 -6.82 -23.43 -11.23
CA ILE A 451 -8.13 -23.00 -11.79
C ILE A 451 -8.83 -22.02 -10.84
N GLU A 452 -8.92 -22.37 -9.56
CA GLU A 452 -9.60 -21.54 -8.56
C GLU A 452 -8.79 -20.28 -8.22
N THR A 453 -7.45 -20.36 -8.17
CA THR A 453 -6.59 -19.18 -8.01
C THR A 453 -6.74 -18.19 -9.16
N VAL A 454 -6.77 -18.65 -10.41
CA VAL A 454 -6.98 -17.79 -11.59
C VAL A 454 -8.36 -17.11 -11.55
N LYS A 455 -9.40 -17.85 -11.18
CA LYS A 455 -10.74 -17.31 -10.98
C LYS A 455 -10.76 -16.24 -9.87
N PHE A 456 -10.08 -16.50 -8.78
CA PHE A 456 -9.96 -15.56 -7.66
C PHE A 456 -9.21 -14.28 -8.07
N ILE A 457 -8.08 -14.39 -8.81
CA ILE A 457 -7.36 -13.24 -9.36
C ILE A 457 -8.29 -12.38 -10.21
N ARG A 458 -9.04 -12.97 -11.14
CA ARG A 458 -9.98 -12.24 -12.02
C ARG A 458 -11.03 -11.46 -11.23
N ILE A 459 -11.58 -12.04 -10.19
CA ILE A 459 -12.57 -11.38 -9.32
C ILE A 459 -11.91 -10.24 -8.55
N MET A 460 -10.78 -10.49 -7.89
CA MET A 460 -10.11 -9.47 -7.06
C MET A 460 -9.63 -8.26 -7.87
N MET A 461 -9.27 -8.45 -9.13
CA MET A 461 -8.84 -7.35 -10.00
C MET A 461 -9.96 -6.37 -10.38
N LEU A 462 -11.24 -6.73 -10.24
CA LEU A 462 -12.37 -5.79 -10.42
C LEU A 462 -12.29 -4.60 -9.45
N ARG A 463 -11.60 -4.75 -8.32
CA ARG A 463 -11.35 -3.66 -7.36
C ARG A 463 -10.70 -2.44 -8.02
N LEU A 464 -9.83 -2.62 -9.02
CA LEU A 464 -9.11 -1.52 -9.65
C LEU A 464 -10.05 -0.51 -10.31
N ILE A 465 -11.12 -1.00 -10.93
CA ILE A 465 -12.12 -0.15 -11.59
C ILE A 465 -12.86 0.68 -10.54
N ALA A 466 -13.29 0.05 -9.43
CA ALA A 466 -13.94 0.74 -8.33
C ALA A 466 -13.02 1.81 -7.70
N VAL A 467 -11.77 1.43 -7.40
CA VAL A 467 -10.79 2.33 -6.78
C VAL A 467 -10.44 3.51 -7.69
N SER A 468 -10.43 3.35 -9.02
CA SER A 468 -10.17 4.48 -9.94
C SER A 468 -11.19 5.61 -9.81
N LEU A 469 -12.45 5.28 -9.54
CA LEU A 469 -13.52 6.25 -9.28
C LEU A 469 -13.35 6.93 -7.92
N SER A 470 -13.10 6.18 -6.85
CA SER A 470 -12.98 6.74 -5.50
C SER A 470 -11.75 7.64 -5.34
N VAL A 471 -10.60 7.24 -5.90
CA VAL A 471 -9.35 8.00 -5.83
C VAL A 471 -9.45 9.30 -6.62
N SER A 472 -10.05 9.27 -7.82
CA SER A 472 -10.30 10.48 -8.60
C SER A 472 -11.30 11.43 -7.92
N SER A 473 -12.26 10.89 -7.18
CA SER A 473 -13.20 11.68 -6.37
C SER A 473 -12.51 12.37 -5.18
N LEU A 474 -11.62 11.66 -4.49
CA LEU A 474 -10.84 12.20 -3.38
C LEU A 474 -9.89 13.32 -3.85
N LEU A 475 -9.31 13.20 -5.04
CA LEU A 475 -8.44 14.20 -5.65
C LEU A 475 -9.06 15.59 -5.64
N VAL A 476 -10.34 15.71 -6.02
CA VAL A 476 -11.04 17.00 -6.06
C VAL A 476 -11.07 17.68 -4.70
N PHE A 477 -11.42 16.94 -3.64
CA PHE A 477 -11.51 17.49 -2.30
C PHE A 477 -10.14 17.89 -1.75
N GLN A 478 -9.10 17.09 -2.02
CA GLN A 478 -7.73 17.40 -1.64
C GLN A 478 -7.19 18.64 -2.38
N ALA A 479 -7.32 18.67 -3.70
CA ALA A 479 -6.79 19.74 -4.54
C ALA A 479 -7.47 21.10 -4.31
N THR A 480 -8.72 21.10 -3.85
CA THR A 480 -9.47 22.30 -3.47
C THR A 480 -9.36 22.66 -1.98
N ASN A 481 -8.45 22.02 -1.23
CA ASN A 481 -8.27 22.19 0.21
C ASN A 481 -9.54 22.00 1.06
N ASN A 482 -10.47 21.16 0.60
CA ASN A 482 -11.66 20.85 1.37
C ASN A 482 -11.37 19.70 2.34
N ILE A 483 -10.67 20.01 3.45
CA ILE A 483 -10.20 19.02 4.43
C ILE A 483 -11.36 18.15 4.92
N GLY A 484 -12.49 18.74 5.29
CA GLY A 484 -13.64 18.01 5.84
C GLY A 484 -14.20 16.97 4.85
N LYS A 485 -14.40 17.35 3.57
CA LYS A 485 -14.87 16.41 2.54
C LYS A 485 -13.80 15.38 2.16
N SER A 486 -12.53 15.76 2.21
CA SER A 486 -11.42 14.85 1.97
C SER A 486 -11.34 13.76 3.05
N LEU A 487 -11.48 14.12 4.32
CA LEU A 487 -11.56 13.19 5.44
C LEU A 487 -12.79 12.29 5.33
N LEU A 488 -13.97 12.87 5.09
CA LEU A 488 -15.20 12.11 4.90
C LEU A 488 -15.07 11.07 3.76
N ALA A 489 -14.51 11.47 2.62
CA ALA A 489 -14.32 10.58 1.49
C ALA A 489 -13.39 9.40 1.85
N SER A 490 -12.31 9.67 2.57
CA SER A 490 -11.37 8.62 3.01
C SER A 490 -11.99 7.64 4.01
N VAL A 491 -12.84 8.14 4.92
CA VAL A 491 -13.55 7.31 5.91
C VAL A 491 -14.68 6.50 5.24
N MET A 492 -15.39 7.09 4.28
CA MET A 492 -16.49 6.41 3.56
C MET A 492 -16.04 5.13 2.89
N GLU A 493 -14.93 5.16 2.14
CA GLU A 493 -14.47 4.04 1.33
C GLU A 493 -14.12 2.82 2.17
N ASN A 494 -13.30 3.00 3.20
CA ASN A 494 -12.65 1.89 3.88
C ASN A 494 -13.23 1.58 5.27
N PHE A 495 -14.02 2.48 5.85
CA PHE A 495 -14.59 2.30 7.20
C PHE A 495 -16.10 2.22 7.17
N ILE A 496 -16.79 3.25 6.72
CA ILE A 496 -18.27 3.30 6.81
C ILE A 496 -18.90 2.22 5.92
N CYS A 497 -18.54 2.20 4.63
CA CYS A 497 -19.09 1.19 3.72
C CYS A 497 -18.63 -0.22 4.11
N ALA A 498 -17.36 -0.39 4.50
CA ALA A 498 -16.84 -1.69 4.93
C ALA A 498 -17.54 -2.20 6.20
N ALA A 499 -17.78 -1.32 7.19
CA ALA A 499 -18.48 -1.69 8.43
C ALA A 499 -19.94 -2.09 8.23
N ILE A 500 -20.55 -1.72 7.12
CA ILE A 500 -21.94 -2.08 6.78
C ILE A 500 -21.97 -3.29 5.84
N VAL A 501 -21.26 -3.22 4.73
CA VAL A 501 -21.38 -4.20 3.63
C VAL A 501 -20.71 -5.53 3.97
N ILE A 502 -19.55 -5.51 4.63
CA ILE A 502 -18.82 -6.76 4.93
C ILE A 502 -19.55 -7.63 5.97
N PRO A 503 -20.09 -7.09 7.09
CA PRO A 503 -20.91 -7.89 8.00
C PRO A 503 -22.19 -8.47 7.35
N ILE A 504 -22.81 -7.73 6.43
CA ILE A 504 -23.96 -8.26 5.65
C ILE A 504 -23.49 -9.46 4.81
N GLY A 505 -22.35 -9.30 4.11
CA GLY A 505 -21.75 -10.38 3.32
C GLY A 505 -21.42 -11.61 4.17
N TYR A 506 -20.86 -11.38 5.36
CA TYR A 506 -20.57 -12.45 6.33
C TYR A 506 -21.85 -13.17 6.77
N GLY A 507 -22.91 -12.44 7.11
CA GLY A 507 -24.20 -13.01 7.50
C GLY A 507 -24.81 -13.90 6.41
N ILE A 508 -24.75 -13.44 5.15
CA ILE A 508 -25.22 -14.21 3.98
C ILE A 508 -24.35 -15.46 3.79
N ALA A 509 -23.02 -15.31 3.84
CA ALA A 509 -22.09 -16.44 3.71
C ALA A 509 -22.32 -17.50 4.80
N TYR A 510 -22.54 -17.07 6.04
CA TYR A 510 -22.81 -17.96 7.15
C TYR A 510 -24.15 -18.69 7.01
N ALA A 511 -25.23 -17.97 6.60
CA ALA A 511 -26.53 -18.58 6.33
C ALA A 511 -26.47 -19.62 5.19
N VAL A 512 -25.71 -19.33 4.14
CA VAL A 512 -25.48 -20.28 3.03
C VAL A 512 -24.66 -21.47 3.51
N PHE A 513 -23.63 -21.25 4.32
CA PHE A 513 -22.84 -22.33 4.91
C PHE A 513 -23.69 -23.28 5.76
N LEU A 514 -24.56 -22.73 6.61
CA LEU A 514 -25.48 -23.57 7.43
C LEU A 514 -26.44 -24.41 6.59
N LYS A 515 -26.89 -23.89 5.42
CA LYS A 515 -27.81 -24.61 4.53
C LYS A 515 -27.14 -25.64 3.63
N THR A 516 -25.93 -25.33 3.14
CA THR A 516 -25.28 -26.13 2.10
C THR A 516 -24.06 -26.92 2.58
N SER A 517 -23.57 -26.61 3.79
CA SER A 517 -22.31 -27.13 4.35
C SER A 517 -21.10 -26.87 3.41
N SER A 518 -21.24 -25.96 2.44
CA SER A 518 -20.19 -25.67 1.45
C SER A 518 -19.30 -24.53 1.91
N VAL A 519 -18.10 -24.88 2.39
CA VAL A 519 -17.03 -23.94 2.77
C VAL A 519 -16.63 -23.06 1.59
N ALA A 520 -16.46 -23.66 0.41
CA ALA A 520 -16.04 -22.94 -0.79
C ALA A 520 -17.07 -21.86 -1.20
N LEU A 521 -18.37 -22.21 -1.20
CA LEU A 521 -19.41 -21.25 -1.59
C LEU A 521 -19.46 -20.05 -0.63
N ALA A 522 -19.36 -20.29 0.68
CA ALA A 522 -19.33 -19.23 1.68
C ALA A 522 -18.14 -18.28 1.48
N ASN A 523 -16.93 -18.81 1.24
CA ASN A 523 -15.75 -17.99 1.00
C ASN A 523 -15.81 -17.22 -0.34
N TRP A 524 -16.43 -17.78 -1.40
CA TRP A 524 -16.69 -17.02 -2.63
C TRP A 524 -17.65 -15.85 -2.40
N ILE A 525 -18.67 -16.00 -1.57
CA ILE A 525 -19.56 -14.90 -1.19
C ILE A 525 -18.76 -13.80 -0.49
N ILE A 526 -17.90 -14.14 0.47
CA ILE A 526 -17.02 -13.16 1.12
C ILE A 526 -16.16 -12.42 0.09
N ALA A 527 -15.53 -13.13 -0.84
CA ALA A 527 -14.70 -12.52 -1.88
C ALA A 527 -15.48 -11.48 -2.71
N TRP A 528 -16.71 -11.80 -3.11
CA TRP A 528 -17.59 -10.87 -3.84
C TRP A 528 -17.99 -9.65 -3.01
N PHE A 529 -18.28 -9.81 -1.72
CA PHE A 529 -18.67 -8.69 -0.87
C PHE A 529 -17.56 -7.67 -0.66
N PHE A 530 -16.28 -8.06 -0.74
CA PHE A 530 -15.16 -7.10 -0.79
C PHE A 530 -15.17 -6.24 -2.06
N ILE A 531 -15.62 -6.77 -3.19
CA ILE A 531 -15.76 -6.00 -4.43
C ILE A 531 -16.99 -5.08 -4.36
N ILE A 532 -18.13 -5.62 -3.94
CA ILE A 532 -19.40 -4.90 -3.79
C ILE A 532 -19.23 -3.70 -2.85
N ASN A 533 -18.53 -3.87 -1.72
CA ASN A 533 -18.22 -2.78 -0.80
C ASN A 533 -17.55 -1.60 -1.51
N LEU A 534 -16.52 -1.86 -2.30
CA LEU A 534 -15.78 -0.82 -3.03
C LEU A 534 -16.62 -0.18 -4.14
N LEU A 535 -17.45 -0.95 -4.83
CA LEU A 535 -18.35 -0.44 -5.87
C LEU A 535 -19.39 0.54 -5.27
N ILE A 536 -19.98 0.19 -4.13
CA ILE A 536 -20.92 1.07 -3.43
C ILE A 536 -20.21 2.35 -2.98
N ALA A 537 -19.08 2.22 -2.30
CA ALA A 537 -18.31 3.36 -1.81
C ALA A 537 -17.89 4.29 -2.96
N SER A 538 -17.34 3.73 -4.04
CA SER A 538 -16.88 4.52 -5.19
C SER A 538 -18.02 5.25 -5.91
N THR A 539 -19.18 4.63 -6.02
CA THR A 539 -20.37 5.24 -6.61
C THR A 539 -20.85 6.43 -5.77
N ILE A 540 -20.93 6.28 -4.45
CA ILE A 540 -21.29 7.38 -3.54
C ILE A 540 -20.30 8.54 -3.68
N LEU A 541 -18.99 8.24 -3.66
CA LEU A 541 -17.94 9.25 -3.77
C LEU A 541 -17.95 9.95 -5.14
N PHE A 542 -18.21 9.24 -6.21
CA PHE A 542 -18.37 9.81 -7.55
C PHE A 542 -19.54 10.79 -7.61
N ILE A 543 -20.70 10.44 -7.07
CA ILE A 543 -21.86 11.34 -7.00
C ILE A 543 -21.52 12.60 -6.19
N MET A 544 -20.90 12.44 -5.02
CA MET A 544 -20.51 13.57 -4.16
C MET A 544 -19.51 14.51 -4.83
N SER A 545 -18.47 13.97 -5.46
CA SER A 545 -17.42 14.78 -6.11
C SER A 545 -17.92 15.44 -7.39
N SER A 546 -18.73 14.75 -8.19
CA SER A 546 -19.36 15.31 -9.40
C SER A 546 -20.32 16.45 -9.06
N TYR A 547 -21.12 16.30 -8.01
CA TYR A 547 -21.97 17.40 -7.52
C TYR A 547 -21.14 18.59 -7.03
N TYR A 548 -20.07 18.32 -6.28
CA TYR A 548 -19.21 19.37 -5.75
C TYR A 548 -18.49 20.14 -6.87
N ILE A 549 -17.88 19.47 -7.83
CA ILE A 549 -17.12 20.12 -8.90
C ILE A 549 -18.01 20.91 -9.87
N THR A 550 -19.26 20.49 -10.07
CA THR A 550 -20.20 21.14 -10.99
C THR A 550 -20.94 22.30 -10.35
N LYS A 551 -21.48 22.11 -9.15
CA LYS A 551 -22.37 23.06 -8.47
C LYS A 551 -21.78 23.64 -7.18
N GLY A 552 -21.04 22.84 -6.42
CA GLY A 552 -20.55 23.21 -5.09
C GLY A 552 -19.36 24.15 -5.09
N ILE A 553 -18.48 24.02 -6.08
CA ILE A 553 -17.22 24.78 -6.16
C ILE A 553 -17.45 26.29 -6.42
N LYS A 554 -18.54 26.64 -7.11
CA LYS A 554 -18.90 28.03 -7.48
C LYS A 554 -19.81 28.73 -6.44
N LYS A 555 -20.38 27.99 -5.48
CA LYS A 555 -21.31 28.60 -4.51
C LYS A 555 -20.57 29.53 -3.55
N PRO A 556 -20.97 30.79 -3.42
CA PRO A 556 -20.46 31.67 -2.36
C PRO A 556 -20.84 31.05 -1.00
N LYS A 557 -19.87 30.87 -0.15
CA LYS A 557 -20.11 30.34 1.21
C LYS A 557 -20.62 31.47 2.08
N VAL A 558 -21.79 31.29 2.67
CA VAL A 558 -22.42 32.27 3.59
C VAL A 558 -21.60 32.47 4.88
N LYS A 559 -20.82 31.45 5.28
CA LYS A 559 -19.85 31.51 6.39
C LYS A 559 -18.52 30.93 5.93
N GLN A 560 -17.43 31.57 6.36
CA GLN A 560 -16.07 31.05 6.14
C GLN A 560 -15.96 29.64 6.74
N SER A 561 -15.57 28.67 5.93
CA SER A 561 -15.43 27.29 6.38
C SER A 561 -14.20 27.17 7.29
N TRP A 562 -14.23 26.17 8.17
CA TRP A 562 -13.07 25.82 9.00
C TRP A 562 -11.78 25.67 8.19
N SER A 563 -11.84 25.03 7.01
CA SER A 563 -10.69 24.86 6.11
C SER A 563 -10.14 26.20 5.59
N GLU A 564 -11.01 27.19 5.33
CA GLU A 564 -10.61 28.54 4.88
C GLU A 564 -9.92 29.34 5.97
N LYS A 565 -10.38 29.22 7.23
CA LYS A 565 -9.70 29.83 8.37
C LYS A 565 -8.28 29.27 8.56
N ILE A 566 -8.13 27.95 8.46
CA ILE A 566 -6.83 27.30 8.54
C ILE A 566 -5.90 27.78 7.42
N GLU A 567 -6.42 27.96 6.22
CA GLU A 567 -5.64 28.47 5.07
C GLU A 567 -5.23 29.92 5.25
N GLU A 568 -6.12 30.74 5.79
CA GLU A 568 -5.83 32.13 6.10
C GLU A 568 -4.76 32.26 7.20
N ASP A 569 -4.88 31.49 8.29
CA ASP A 569 -3.88 31.45 9.36
C ASP A 569 -2.51 31.00 8.86
N PHE A 570 -2.46 29.99 7.99
CA PHE A 570 -1.22 29.56 7.34
C PHE A 570 -0.61 30.68 6.50
N HIS A 571 -1.43 31.39 5.73
CA HIS A 571 -0.99 32.49 4.88
C HIS A 571 -0.43 33.67 5.67
N LYS A 572 -1.15 34.12 6.72
CA LYS A 572 -0.69 35.19 7.64
C LYS A 572 0.65 34.82 8.28
N THR A 573 0.74 33.62 8.83
CA THR A 573 1.99 33.14 9.46
C THR A 573 3.14 33.04 8.47
N SER A 574 2.87 32.64 7.22
CA SER A 574 3.91 32.61 6.17
C SER A 574 4.40 34.01 5.81
N GLN A 575 3.52 35.00 5.78
CA GLN A 575 3.88 36.42 5.58
C GLN A 575 4.73 36.97 6.75
N GLU A 576 4.36 36.63 7.99
CA GLU A 576 5.15 37.00 9.17
C GLU A 576 6.57 36.44 9.08
N PHE A 577 6.76 35.20 8.64
CA PHE A 577 8.09 34.60 8.43
C PHE A 577 8.92 35.34 7.37
N GLU A 578 8.30 35.85 6.30
CA GLU A 578 9.01 36.64 5.29
C GLU A 578 9.38 38.04 5.78
N ASN A 579 8.56 38.65 6.62
CA ASN A 579 8.74 40.02 7.10
C ASN A 579 9.72 40.15 8.28
N PHE A 580 9.93 39.08 9.08
CA PHE A 580 10.73 39.09 10.30
C PHE A 580 12.22 39.42 10.12
N ASN A 581 12.72 39.60 8.91
CA ASN A 581 14.10 39.99 8.63
C ASN A 581 14.20 41.17 7.63
N LYS A 582 13.16 41.99 7.54
CA LYS A 582 13.21 43.29 6.84
C LYS A 582 13.41 44.46 7.81
N ILE A 583 13.53 44.16 9.11
CA ILE A 583 13.90 45.13 10.18
C ILE A 583 15.34 44.96 10.57
#